data_61c4c74f159bb06a1e48af00f13b86c8
#
_entry.id   61c4c74f159bb06a1e48af00f13b86c8
#
_cell.length_a   1.000
_cell.length_b   1.000
_cell.length_c   1.000
_cell.angle_alpha   90.00
_cell.angle_beta   90.00
_cell.angle_gamma   90.00
#
_symmetry.space_group_name_H-M   'P 1'
#
loop_
_entity.id
_entity.type
_entity.pdbx_description
1 polymer ?
#
loop_
_entity_poly.entity_id
_entity_poly.type
_entity_poly.pdbx_seq_one_letter_code
_entity_poly.pdbx_strand_id
1 'polypeptide(L)'
;MGYAEMLMDDAVLGDRGQFTDDLQRILDASRSLHRLILSLLDPATIHRTDGNADLAEFRRTLRHDLRTPINAIKGYGEMLREDAADGSAETFVADLDKLLGEATLLLDRIDGLVVYSGGDAPPPEGAAGIAADIAAPASMVESLLKAVRPVAANEADLTAVRPSRILVVDDNASNRDLLSRRLQRQGHTVLQAEDGAHALALVKKEALDLVLLDLMMPGISGYDVLALLKRDPRSRDIPVIMISALSELDSIVRCIEAGADDYLAKPFEPTLLRARVGSSLEKKHMRDREWEMVEALRVEKDRSEQLLLNILPKAIVTRLNYGEIIIADQLSDVTVLFADLIDFTRLSSHLSARDLVRLLSGLFSEFDRLALELGVEKIKTVGDAYMLAGGLPEPRPDHAHAVADMALAMIEAVKRANCDVPIPLQMRIGIIQATWWPEL
;
A
#
# COMPACT_ATOMS: atom_id res chain seq x y z
N MET A 1 -39.08 8.02 16.67
CA MET A 1 -38.89 8.91 17.86
C MET A 1 -39.31 8.22 19.14
N GLY A 2 -40.53 7.78 19.33
CA GLY A 2 -41.00 7.21 20.61
C GLY A 2 -40.13 6.08 21.19
N TYR A 3 -39.73 5.10 20.38
CA TYR A 3 -38.82 4.05 20.84
C TYR A 3 -37.42 4.55 21.20
N ALA A 4 -36.89 5.54 20.47
CA ALA A 4 -35.58 6.10 20.79
C ALA A 4 -35.58 6.93 22.09
N GLU A 5 -36.66 7.65 22.37
CA GLU A 5 -36.85 8.38 23.62
C GLU A 5 -37.02 7.41 24.79
N MET A 6 -37.84 6.37 24.62
CA MET A 6 -38.05 5.34 25.65
C MET A 6 -36.74 4.60 25.99
N LEU A 7 -35.96 4.19 24.98
CA LEU A 7 -34.65 3.56 25.18
C LEU A 7 -33.64 4.50 25.88
N MET A 8 -33.72 5.81 25.62
CA MET A 8 -32.90 6.80 26.30
C MET A 8 -33.27 6.91 27.78
N ASP A 9 -34.58 6.97 28.09
CA ASP A 9 -35.06 7.02 29.46
C ASP A 9 -34.68 5.73 30.22
N ASP A 10 -34.82 4.58 29.61
CA ASP A 10 -34.42 3.30 30.18
C ASP A 10 -32.90 3.20 30.41
N ALA A 11 -32.08 3.76 29.54
CA ALA A 11 -30.64 3.79 29.71
C ALA A 11 -30.18 4.69 30.85
N VAL A 12 -30.87 5.82 31.04
CA VAL A 12 -30.60 6.78 32.15
C VAL A 12 -31.06 6.19 33.49
N LEU A 13 -32.23 5.55 33.55
CA LEU A 13 -32.79 4.98 34.76
C LEU A 13 -32.12 3.65 35.17
N GLY A 14 -31.58 2.90 34.21
CA GLY A 14 -31.05 1.55 34.40
C GLY A 14 -29.53 1.43 34.60
N ASP A 15 -28.82 2.51 34.96
CA ASP A 15 -27.35 2.53 35.14
C ASP A 15 -26.56 2.08 33.89
N ARG A 16 -27.10 2.40 32.69
CA ARG A 16 -26.57 2.06 31.38
C ARG A 16 -26.00 3.27 30.66
N GLY A 17 -25.32 4.15 31.40
CA GLY A 17 -24.74 5.40 30.89
C GLY A 17 -23.80 5.22 29.71
N GLN A 18 -23.24 4.03 29.55
CA GLN A 18 -22.38 3.67 28.42
C GLN A 18 -23.09 3.71 27.05
N PHE A 19 -24.43 3.55 26.99
CA PHE A 19 -25.22 3.56 25.75
C PHE A 19 -25.82 4.93 25.43
N THR A 20 -25.70 5.91 26.34
CA THR A 20 -26.38 7.21 26.23
C THR A 20 -25.94 7.97 24.99
N ASP A 21 -24.64 7.95 24.64
CA ASP A 21 -24.12 8.65 23.48
C ASP A 21 -24.68 8.11 22.15
N ASP A 22 -24.77 6.81 22.01
CA ASP A 22 -25.27 6.18 20.77
C ASP A 22 -26.79 6.31 20.68
N LEU A 23 -27.52 6.22 21.79
CA LEU A 23 -28.94 6.53 21.83
C LEU A 23 -29.25 7.98 21.51
N GLN A 24 -28.41 8.94 21.97
CA GLN A 24 -28.54 10.36 21.61
C GLN A 24 -28.38 10.56 20.11
N ARG A 25 -27.43 9.86 19.48
CA ARG A 25 -27.24 9.91 18.02
C ARG A 25 -28.42 9.34 17.25
N ILE A 26 -29.02 8.24 17.72
CA ILE A 26 -30.26 7.69 17.17
C ILE A 26 -31.41 8.71 17.31
N LEU A 27 -31.52 9.38 18.44
CA LEU A 27 -32.54 10.37 18.68
C LEU A 27 -32.36 11.60 17.76
N ASP A 28 -31.16 12.09 17.59
CA ASP A 28 -30.85 13.22 16.73
C ASP A 28 -31.09 12.88 15.24
N ALA A 29 -30.74 11.68 14.81
CA ALA A 29 -31.06 11.18 13.46
C ALA A 29 -32.59 11.06 13.26
N SER A 30 -33.31 10.57 14.25
CA SER A 30 -34.78 10.50 14.24
C SER A 30 -35.45 11.88 14.15
N ARG A 31 -34.91 12.88 14.87
CA ARG A 31 -35.35 14.27 14.79
C ARG A 31 -35.07 14.90 13.43
N SER A 32 -33.92 14.59 12.84
CA SER A 32 -33.56 15.03 11.50
C SER A 32 -34.49 14.46 10.45
N LEU A 33 -34.77 13.16 10.50
CA LEU A 33 -35.74 12.49 9.63
C LEU A 33 -37.13 13.11 9.74
N HIS A 34 -37.58 13.38 10.96
CA HIS A 34 -38.89 13.99 11.19
C HIS A 34 -39.00 15.40 10.58
N ARG A 35 -37.97 16.23 10.73
CA ARG A 35 -37.89 17.56 10.10
C ARG A 35 -37.93 17.48 8.58
N LEU A 36 -37.21 16.55 7.99
CA LEU A 36 -37.22 16.31 6.54
C LEU A 36 -38.62 15.92 6.06
N ILE A 37 -39.29 15.00 6.73
CA ILE A 37 -40.67 14.61 6.39
C ILE A 37 -41.60 15.79 6.49
N LEU A 38 -41.53 16.60 7.52
CA LEU A 38 -42.38 17.79 7.66
C LEU A 38 -42.11 18.81 6.56
N SER A 39 -40.89 19.04 6.16
CA SER A 39 -40.53 19.96 5.07
C SER A 39 -41.07 19.50 3.71
N LEU A 40 -41.22 18.19 3.52
CA LEU A 40 -41.82 17.59 2.31
C LEU A 40 -43.32 17.69 2.26
N LEU A 41 -43.98 17.70 3.40
CA LEU A 41 -45.42 17.87 3.52
C LEU A 41 -45.85 19.34 3.46
N ASP A 42 -44.91 20.29 3.40
CA ASP A 42 -45.24 21.71 3.24
C ASP A 42 -45.78 22.01 1.83
N PRO A 43 -46.99 22.51 1.68
CA PRO A 43 -47.58 22.83 0.39
C PRO A 43 -46.77 23.79 -0.48
N ALA A 44 -45.92 24.64 0.14
CA ALA A 44 -45.05 25.56 -0.59
C ALA A 44 -43.92 24.87 -1.35
N THR A 45 -43.52 23.67 -0.93
CA THR A 45 -42.45 22.86 -1.57
C THR A 45 -43.00 22.09 -2.78
N ILE A 46 -44.27 21.70 -2.77
CA ILE A 46 -44.93 20.89 -3.81
C ILE A 46 -45.12 21.67 -5.10
N HIS A 47 -45.25 23.01 -5.03
CA HIS A 47 -45.54 23.87 -6.20
C HIS A 47 -44.33 24.33 -7.00
N ARG A 48 -43.10 23.88 -6.68
CA ARG A 48 -41.86 24.33 -7.34
C ARG A 48 -41.30 23.44 -8.45
N THR A 49 -41.97 22.34 -8.77
CA THR A 49 -41.48 21.36 -9.78
C THR A 49 -42.32 21.40 -11.06
N ASP A 50 -42.08 22.38 -11.91
CA ASP A 50 -42.66 22.50 -13.25
C ASP A 50 -41.72 22.05 -14.37
N GLY A 51 -41.13 20.82 -14.27
CA GLY A 51 -40.27 20.28 -15.34
C GLY A 51 -39.85 18.83 -15.10
N ASN A 52 -39.98 17.95 -16.12
CA ASN A 52 -39.66 16.53 -16.01
C ASN A 52 -38.20 16.22 -15.64
N ALA A 53 -37.23 17.07 -16.01
CA ALA A 53 -35.84 16.91 -15.67
C ALA A 53 -35.53 17.28 -14.21
N ASP A 54 -36.16 18.32 -13.69
CA ASP A 54 -36.08 18.80 -12.33
C ASP A 54 -36.68 17.79 -11.32
N LEU A 55 -37.70 17.04 -11.75
CA LEU A 55 -38.35 16.04 -10.92
C LEU A 55 -37.50 14.80 -10.66
N ALA A 56 -36.69 14.38 -11.63
CA ALA A 56 -35.77 13.24 -11.47
C ALA A 56 -34.60 13.57 -10.49
N GLU A 57 -34.04 14.75 -10.60
CA GLU A 57 -32.99 15.22 -9.72
C GLU A 57 -33.51 15.46 -8.30
N PHE A 58 -34.70 16.07 -8.17
CA PHE A 58 -35.38 16.23 -6.89
C PHE A 58 -35.65 14.88 -6.21
N ARG A 59 -36.12 13.87 -6.95
CA ARG A 59 -36.36 12.52 -6.42
C ARG A 59 -35.05 11.85 -5.95
N ARG A 60 -33.95 12.05 -6.68
CA ARG A 60 -32.64 11.51 -6.32
C ARG A 60 -32.12 12.12 -5.03
N THR A 61 -32.13 13.44 -4.91
CA THR A 61 -31.75 14.19 -3.72
C THR A 61 -32.59 13.80 -2.52
N LEU A 62 -33.92 13.76 -2.69
CA LEU A 62 -34.89 13.39 -1.66
C LEU A 62 -34.61 11.99 -1.10
N ARG A 63 -34.35 11.02 -1.98
CA ARG A 63 -34.02 9.66 -1.57
C ARG A 63 -32.75 9.61 -0.75
N HIS A 64 -31.73 10.32 -1.18
CA HIS A 64 -30.47 10.42 -0.48
C HIS A 64 -30.67 11.03 0.93
N ASP A 65 -31.37 12.14 1.01
CA ASP A 65 -31.59 12.87 2.25
C ASP A 65 -32.44 12.11 3.28
N LEU A 66 -33.44 11.33 2.84
CA LEU A 66 -34.23 10.48 3.71
C LEU A 66 -33.46 9.22 4.16
N ARG A 67 -32.65 8.62 3.30
CA ARG A 67 -31.86 7.43 3.65
C ARG A 67 -30.78 7.71 4.69
N THR A 68 -30.17 8.86 4.63
CA THR A 68 -29.07 9.23 5.53
C THR A 68 -29.41 9.10 7.02
N PRO A 69 -30.46 9.75 7.55
CA PRO A 69 -30.83 9.62 8.96
C PRO A 69 -31.31 8.21 9.31
N ILE A 70 -31.99 7.50 8.39
CA ILE A 70 -32.46 6.13 8.67
C ILE A 70 -31.25 5.16 8.75
N ASN A 71 -30.26 5.31 7.89
CA ASN A 71 -29.03 4.53 7.96
C ASN A 71 -28.26 4.76 9.26
N ALA A 72 -28.23 6.01 9.76
CA ALA A 72 -27.65 6.32 11.05
C ALA A 72 -28.39 5.63 12.19
N ILE A 73 -29.74 5.68 12.21
CA ILE A 73 -30.58 4.98 13.19
C ILE A 73 -30.27 3.47 13.17
N LYS A 74 -30.25 2.86 11.99
CA LYS A 74 -29.96 1.44 11.83
C LYS A 74 -28.54 1.10 12.29
N GLY A 75 -27.54 1.86 11.87
CA GLY A 75 -26.15 1.60 12.18
C GLY A 75 -25.82 1.70 13.67
N TYR A 76 -26.26 2.76 14.34
CA TYR A 76 -26.08 2.89 15.80
C TYR A 76 -26.94 1.90 16.57
N GLY A 77 -28.14 1.58 16.10
CA GLY A 77 -28.98 0.57 16.71
C GLY A 77 -28.37 -0.86 16.65
N GLU A 78 -27.78 -1.24 15.52
CA GLU A 78 -27.06 -2.51 15.39
C GLU A 78 -25.83 -2.56 16.31
N MET A 79 -25.07 -1.46 16.46
CA MET A 79 -23.95 -1.39 17.40
C MET A 79 -24.40 -1.56 18.84
N LEU A 80 -25.47 -0.86 19.23
CA LEU A 80 -26.05 -0.99 20.56
C LEU A 80 -26.54 -2.41 20.85
N ARG A 81 -27.12 -3.09 19.85
CA ARG A 81 -27.58 -4.48 19.97
C ARG A 81 -26.40 -5.45 20.19
N GLU A 82 -25.30 -5.25 19.47
CA GLU A 82 -24.07 -6.03 19.66
C GLU A 82 -23.50 -5.82 21.08
N ASP A 83 -23.45 -4.57 21.54
CA ASP A 83 -22.94 -4.25 22.89
C ASP A 83 -23.87 -4.68 24.01
N ALA A 84 -25.18 -4.71 23.75
CA ALA A 84 -26.17 -5.10 24.74
C ALA A 84 -26.30 -6.65 24.90
N ALA A 85 -25.82 -7.45 23.94
CA ALA A 85 -25.90 -8.89 23.97
C ALA A 85 -25.09 -9.51 25.14
N ASP A 86 -24.07 -8.81 25.64
CA ASP A 86 -23.15 -9.28 26.67
C ASP A 86 -23.64 -9.04 28.13
N GLY A 87 -24.93 -8.78 28.39
CA GLY A 87 -25.42 -8.67 29.76
C GLY A 87 -26.59 -7.71 30.04
N SER A 88 -27.24 -7.21 29.00
CA SER A 88 -28.35 -6.27 29.16
C SER A 88 -29.70 -6.96 29.29
N ALA A 89 -30.68 -6.27 29.93
CA ALA A 89 -32.02 -6.84 30.09
C ALA A 89 -32.65 -7.16 28.73
N GLU A 90 -33.30 -8.30 28.61
CA GLU A 90 -33.98 -8.79 27.40
C GLU A 90 -34.97 -7.77 26.80
N THR A 91 -35.60 -6.94 27.65
CA THR A 91 -36.52 -5.88 27.26
C THR A 91 -35.85 -4.78 26.41
N PHE A 92 -34.63 -4.36 26.80
CA PHE A 92 -33.88 -3.34 26.05
C PHE A 92 -33.49 -3.83 24.65
N VAL A 93 -33.02 -5.06 24.54
CA VAL A 93 -32.69 -5.67 23.25
C VAL A 93 -33.94 -5.83 22.38
N ALA A 94 -35.07 -6.25 22.96
CA ALA A 94 -36.33 -6.40 22.24
C ALA A 94 -36.88 -5.06 21.69
N ASP A 95 -36.75 -3.97 22.44
CA ASP A 95 -37.18 -2.65 21.98
C ASP A 95 -36.22 -2.04 20.95
N LEU A 96 -34.93 -2.37 21.05
CA LEU A 96 -33.94 -2.03 20.03
C LEU A 96 -34.20 -2.78 18.71
N ASP A 97 -34.57 -4.07 18.78
CA ASP A 97 -34.94 -4.86 17.61
C ASP A 97 -36.22 -4.33 16.92
N LYS A 98 -37.19 -3.83 17.70
CA LYS A 98 -38.36 -3.15 17.13
C LYS A 98 -37.97 -1.87 16.40
N LEU A 99 -37.10 -1.04 17.00
CA LEU A 99 -36.60 0.20 16.38
C LEU A 99 -35.89 -0.10 15.07
N LEU A 100 -35.02 -1.12 15.03
CA LEU A 100 -34.31 -1.58 13.85
C LEU A 100 -35.27 -2.13 12.77
N GLY A 101 -36.29 -2.86 13.17
CA GLY A 101 -37.34 -3.36 12.28
C GLY A 101 -38.10 -2.23 11.60
N GLU A 102 -38.52 -1.21 12.34
CA GLU A 102 -39.20 -0.03 11.81
C GLU A 102 -38.31 0.79 10.86
N ALA A 103 -37.02 0.97 11.22
CA ALA A 103 -36.06 1.65 10.37
C ALA A 103 -35.85 0.92 9.04
N THR A 104 -35.80 -0.42 9.07
CA THR A 104 -35.67 -1.25 7.86
C THR A 104 -36.93 -1.15 6.99
N LEU A 105 -38.11 -1.22 7.59
CA LEU A 105 -39.37 -1.08 6.89
C LEU A 105 -39.51 0.30 6.21
N LEU A 106 -39.02 1.36 6.86
CA LEU A 106 -39.00 2.71 6.27
C LEU A 106 -38.09 2.78 5.05
N LEU A 107 -36.90 2.16 5.10
CA LEU A 107 -36.00 2.09 3.94
C LEU A 107 -36.68 1.37 2.76
N ASP A 108 -37.29 0.23 2.99
CA ASP A 108 -37.99 -0.55 1.95
C ASP A 108 -39.16 0.24 1.31
N ARG A 109 -39.89 1.00 2.13
CA ARG A 109 -40.99 1.86 1.62
C ARG A 109 -40.46 3.04 0.80
N ILE A 110 -39.33 3.67 1.21
CA ILE A 110 -38.69 4.75 0.43
C ILE A 110 -38.23 4.21 -0.93
N ASP A 111 -37.68 3.01 -0.96
CA ASP A 111 -37.26 2.35 -2.19
C ASP A 111 -38.42 1.99 -3.09
N GLY A 112 -39.53 1.52 -2.51
CA GLY A 112 -40.79 1.20 -3.24
C GLY A 112 -41.49 2.40 -3.82
N LEU A 113 -41.50 3.56 -3.16
CA LEU A 113 -42.15 4.79 -3.65
C LEU A 113 -41.58 5.29 -4.99
N VAL A 114 -40.35 4.94 -5.30
CA VAL A 114 -39.67 5.36 -6.53
C VAL A 114 -39.98 4.47 -7.72
N VAL A 115 -40.27 3.19 -7.50
CA VAL A 115 -40.65 2.26 -8.57
C VAL A 115 -42.03 2.58 -9.10
N TYR A 116 -42.95 3.05 -8.26
CA TYR A 116 -44.35 3.31 -8.63
C TYR A 116 -44.57 4.64 -9.39
N SER A 117 -43.65 5.59 -9.33
CA SER A 117 -43.87 6.91 -9.97
C SER A 117 -43.15 7.07 -11.33
N GLY A 118 -42.69 5.99 -11.94
CA GLY A 118 -41.96 5.97 -13.21
C GLY A 118 -42.81 5.68 -14.46
N GLY A 119 -44.12 5.60 -14.38
CA GLY A 119 -44.95 5.30 -15.55
C GLY A 119 -46.38 5.80 -15.44
N ASP A 120 -46.72 6.78 -16.25
CA ASP A 120 -48.10 7.08 -16.65
C ASP A 120 -48.61 5.98 -17.57
N ALA A 121 -49.10 4.88 -17.02
CA ALA A 121 -50.14 4.02 -17.66
C ALA A 121 -50.65 3.01 -16.62
N PRO A 122 -52.00 2.76 -16.57
CA PRO A 122 -52.50 1.64 -15.79
C PRO A 122 -51.99 0.32 -16.39
N PRO A 123 -51.71 -0.72 -15.58
CA PRO A 123 -51.21 -1.99 -16.09
C PRO A 123 -52.31 -2.61 -16.99
N PRO A 124 -51.95 -3.12 -18.18
CA PRO A 124 -52.91 -3.88 -18.97
C PRO A 124 -53.24 -5.18 -18.23
N GLU A 125 -54.52 -5.50 -18.17
CA GLU A 125 -55.05 -6.79 -17.66
C GLU A 125 -54.36 -7.91 -18.46
N GLY A 126 -53.46 -8.66 -17.84
CA GLY A 126 -52.71 -9.76 -18.47
C GLY A 126 -51.22 -9.85 -18.10
N ALA A 127 -50.67 -8.95 -17.31
CA ALA A 127 -49.21 -8.83 -17.05
C ALA A 127 -48.66 -9.75 -15.95
N ALA A 128 -49.31 -10.87 -15.65
CA ALA A 128 -48.72 -11.88 -14.73
C ALA A 128 -47.53 -12.65 -15.34
N GLY A 129 -47.23 -12.46 -16.63
CA GLY A 129 -46.13 -13.12 -17.32
C GLY A 129 -44.84 -12.26 -17.54
N ILE A 130 -44.97 -10.92 -17.41
CA ILE A 130 -43.86 -10.01 -17.77
C ILE A 130 -43.05 -9.57 -16.53
N ALA A 131 -43.59 -9.75 -15.33
CA ALA A 131 -42.87 -9.49 -14.08
C ALA A 131 -41.69 -10.45 -13.85
N ALA A 132 -41.67 -11.60 -14.52
CA ALA A 132 -40.56 -12.57 -14.41
C ALA A 132 -39.32 -12.16 -15.22
N ASP A 133 -39.47 -11.38 -16.31
CA ASP A 133 -38.35 -11.00 -17.18
C ASP A 133 -37.62 -9.72 -16.73
N ILE A 134 -38.28 -8.88 -15.91
CA ILE A 134 -37.62 -7.66 -15.34
C ILE A 134 -36.84 -7.98 -14.07
N ALA A 135 -37.10 -9.13 -13.43
CA ALA A 135 -36.36 -9.62 -12.29
C ALA A 135 -35.02 -10.29 -12.67
N ALA A 136 -34.77 -10.58 -13.94
CA ALA A 136 -33.57 -11.23 -14.43
C ALA A 136 -32.28 -10.46 -14.16
N PRO A 137 -32.18 -9.11 -14.28
CA PRO A 137 -30.95 -8.41 -13.94
C PRO A 137 -30.60 -8.45 -12.45
N ALA A 138 -31.59 -8.37 -11.55
CA ALA A 138 -31.33 -8.40 -10.11
C ALA A 138 -30.88 -9.80 -9.64
N SER A 139 -31.48 -10.87 -10.18
CA SER A 139 -31.09 -12.25 -9.88
C SER A 139 -29.74 -12.62 -10.49
N MET A 140 -29.38 -12.04 -11.63
CA MET A 140 -28.07 -12.22 -12.26
C MET A 140 -26.96 -11.50 -11.51
N VAL A 141 -27.23 -10.30 -10.98
CA VAL A 141 -26.33 -9.55 -10.07
C VAL A 141 -26.21 -10.30 -8.75
N GLU A 142 -27.29 -10.81 -8.19
CA GLU A 142 -27.27 -11.62 -6.96
C GLU A 142 -26.55 -12.96 -7.17
N SER A 143 -26.64 -13.55 -8.35
CA SER A 143 -25.90 -14.75 -8.75
C SER A 143 -24.42 -14.46 -8.97
N LEU A 144 -24.05 -13.29 -9.53
CA LEU A 144 -22.68 -12.82 -9.66
C LEU A 144 -22.08 -12.45 -8.29
N LEU A 145 -22.86 -11.86 -7.40
CA LEU A 145 -22.48 -11.60 -6.01
C LEU A 145 -22.30 -12.89 -5.20
N LYS A 146 -23.08 -13.92 -5.47
CA LYS A 146 -22.92 -15.28 -4.89
C LYS A 146 -21.81 -16.09 -5.56
N ALA A 147 -21.47 -15.82 -6.83
CA ALA A 147 -20.39 -16.50 -7.54
C ALA A 147 -18.99 -15.95 -7.18
N VAL A 148 -18.89 -14.72 -6.72
CA VAL A 148 -17.71 -14.22 -5.99
C VAL A 148 -17.78 -14.79 -4.57
N ARG A 149 -17.60 -16.12 -4.44
CA ARG A 149 -17.33 -16.73 -3.15
C ARG A 149 -16.12 -16.01 -2.56
N PRO A 150 -16.21 -15.43 -1.36
CA PRO A 150 -15.00 -15.20 -0.60
C PRO A 150 -14.34 -16.57 -0.49
N VAL A 151 -13.09 -16.67 -0.92
CA VAL A 151 -12.25 -17.81 -0.54
C VAL A 151 -12.48 -17.96 0.96
N ALA A 152 -12.97 -19.13 1.38
CA ALA A 152 -13.30 -19.38 2.77
C ALA A 152 -12.02 -19.14 3.57
N ALA A 153 -11.88 -17.92 4.09
CA ALA A 153 -10.92 -17.63 5.12
C ALA A 153 -11.40 -18.46 6.32
N ASN A 154 -10.58 -19.39 6.77
CA ASN A 154 -10.82 -20.15 7.99
C ASN A 154 -11.15 -19.15 9.10
N GLU A 155 -12.28 -19.32 9.76
CA GLU A 155 -12.69 -18.48 10.89
C GLU A 155 -11.62 -18.37 11.99
N ALA A 156 -10.68 -19.31 12.03
CA ALA A 156 -9.53 -19.31 12.94
C ALA A 156 -8.42 -18.30 12.58
N ASP A 157 -8.31 -17.87 11.30
CA ASP A 157 -7.30 -16.88 10.87
C ASP A 157 -7.80 -15.42 10.97
N LEU A 158 -9.10 -15.21 11.21
CA LEU A 158 -9.71 -13.88 11.35
C LEU A 158 -9.40 -13.19 12.70
N THR A 159 -8.73 -13.88 13.63
CA THR A 159 -8.45 -13.35 14.98
C THR A 159 -7.18 -12.53 15.12
N ALA A 160 -6.30 -12.51 14.14
CA ALA A 160 -5.08 -11.70 14.15
C ALA A 160 -5.18 -10.51 13.19
N VAL A 161 -6.16 -9.63 13.42
CA VAL A 161 -6.25 -8.37 12.68
C VAL A 161 -5.01 -7.52 13.00
N ARG A 162 -4.14 -7.32 12.00
CA ARG A 162 -3.02 -6.40 12.16
C ARG A 162 -3.58 -4.98 12.22
N PRO A 163 -3.23 -4.19 13.26
CA PRO A 163 -3.61 -2.79 13.31
C PRO A 163 -3.15 -2.08 12.02
N SER A 164 -4.10 -1.50 11.31
CA SER A 164 -3.86 -0.82 10.04
C SER A 164 -4.41 0.60 10.11
N ARG A 165 -3.84 1.51 9.31
CA ARG A 165 -4.27 2.91 9.26
C ARG A 165 -5.25 3.10 8.11
N ILE A 166 -6.51 3.39 8.43
CA ILE A 166 -7.61 3.50 7.48
C ILE A 166 -8.10 4.93 7.43
N LEU A 167 -8.25 5.49 6.23
CA LEU A 167 -8.88 6.78 6.02
C LEU A 167 -10.35 6.58 5.63
N VAL A 168 -11.25 7.19 6.35
CA VAL A 168 -12.69 7.24 6.06
C VAL A 168 -13.04 8.61 5.51
N VAL A 169 -13.58 8.65 4.30
CA VAL A 169 -13.97 9.87 3.59
C VAL A 169 -15.46 9.80 3.26
N ASP A 170 -16.26 10.66 3.87
CA ASP A 170 -17.72 10.76 3.65
C ASP A 170 -18.12 12.18 4.08
N ASP A 171 -18.95 12.88 3.36
CA ASP A 171 -19.40 14.23 3.71
C ASP A 171 -20.36 14.24 4.91
N ASN A 172 -21.04 13.12 5.15
CA ASN A 172 -21.94 12.93 6.26
C ASN A 172 -21.20 12.55 7.56
N ALA A 173 -21.25 13.41 8.56
CA ALA A 173 -20.60 13.20 9.84
C ALA A 173 -21.04 11.92 10.57
N SER A 174 -22.33 11.54 10.47
CA SER A 174 -22.85 10.33 11.10
C SER A 174 -22.29 9.05 10.44
N ASN A 175 -22.19 9.03 9.13
CA ASN A 175 -21.60 7.92 8.38
C ASN A 175 -20.11 7.77 8.73
N ARG A 176 -19.37 8.90 8.74
CA ARG A 176 -17.94 8.90 9.12
C ARG A 176 -17.73 8.34 10.51
N ASP A 177 -18.52 8.81 11.48
CA ASP A 177 -18.41 8.37 12.87
C ASP A 177 -18.76 6.86 12.99
N LEU A 178 -19.84 6.40 12.39
CA LEU A 178 -20.26 5.01 12.41
C LEU A 178 -19.19 4.07 11.84
N LEU A 179 -18.67 4.37 10.64
CA LEU A 179 -17.61 3.59 10.01
C LEU A 179 -16.34 3.61 10.86
N SER A 180 -15.97 4.78 11.38
CA SER A 180 -14.77 4.92 12.20
C SER A 180 -14.84 4.10 13.47
N ARG A 181 -15.96 4.14 14.19
CA ARG A 181 -16.16 3.34 15.40
C ARG A 181 -16.12 1.84 15.12
N ARG A 182 -16.77 1.39 14.03
CA ARG A 182 -16.75 -0.03 13.64
C ARG A 182 -15.33 -0.52 13.34
N LEU A 183 -14.54 0.26 12.61
CA LEU A 183 -13.15 -0.07 12.29
C LEU A 183 -12.23 -0.01 13.51
N GLN A 184 -12.43 0.98 14.39
CA GLN A 184 -11.68 1.08 15.66
C GLN A 184 -11.94 -0.12 16.57
N ARG A 185 -13.17 -0.60 16.64
CA ARG A 185 -13.51 -1.86 17.37
C ARG A 185 -12.81 -3.11 16.78
N GLN A 186 -12.48 -3.08 15.50
CA GLN A 186 -11.68 -4.12 14.85
C GLN A 186 -10.16 -3.95 15.09
N GLY A 187 -9.74 -2.95 15.86
CA GLY A 187 -8.33 -2.70 16.19
C GLY A 187 -7.57 -1.82 15.20
N HIS A 188 -8.27 -1.17 14.26
CA HIS A 188 -7.64 -0.28 13.30
C HIS A 188 -7.50 1.15 13.82
N THR A 189 -6.50 1.89 13.34
CA THR A 189 -6.37 3.33 13.54
C THR A 189 -7.10 4.04 12.41
N VAL A 190 -8.08 4.89 12.74
CA VAL A 190 -8.92 5.55 11.75
C VAL A 190 -8.66 7.05 11.70
N LEU A 191 -8.41 7.56 10.48
CA LEU A 191 -8.41 8.97 10.15
C LEU A 191 -9.70 9.31 9.43
N GLN A 192 -10.17 10.55 9.56
CA GLN A 192 -11.42 11.00 8.96
C GLN A 192 -11.19 12.21 8.07
N ALA A 193 -11.88 12.26 6.93
CA ALA A 193 -11.94 13.43 6.07
C ALA A 193 -13.41 13.72 5.70
N GLU A 194 -13.78 14.97 5.69
CA GLU A 194 -15.15 15.42 5.40
C GLU A 194 -15.42 15.73 3.93
N ASP A 195 -14.33 15.84 3.13
CA ASP A 195 -14.39 16.11 1.71
C ASP A 195 -13.16 15.57 0.97
N GLY A 196 -13.19 15.65 -0.36
CA GLY A 196 -12.11 15.16 -1.22
C GLY A 196 -10.79 15.94 -1.07
N ALA A 197 -10.84 17.24 -0.79
CA ALA A 197 -9.65 18.06 -0.62
C ALA A 197 -8.89 17.69 0.66
N HIS A 198 -9.62 17.52 1.74
CA HIS A 198 -9.09 17.07 3.04
C HIS A 198 -8.52 15.63 2.92
N ALA A 199 -9.23 14.74 2.21
CA ALA A 199 -8.74 13.39 1.95
C ALA A 199 -7.39 13.38 1.22
N LEU A 200 -7.26 14.15 0.13
CA LEU A 200 -6.01 14.27 -0.63
C LEU A 200 -4.87 14.89 0.19
N ALA A 201 -5.18 15.82 1.10
CA ALA A 201 -4.18 16.40 2.01
C ALA A 201 -3.66 15.36 3.01
N LEU A 202 -4.55 14.54 3.59
CA LEU A 202 -4.18 13.46 4.51
C LEU A 202 -3.37 12.37 3.83
N VAL A 203 -3.74 11.93 2.62
CA VAL A 203 -2.99 10.91 1.86
C VAL A 203 -1.55 11.35 1.58
N LYS A 204 -1.30 12.65 1.36
CA LYS A 204 0.06 13.17 1.17
C LYS A 204 0.90 13.22 2.44
N LYS A 205 0.25 13.32 3.60
CA LYS A 205 0.90 13.53 4.90
C LYS A 205 1.08 12.24 5.69
N GLU A 206 0.14 11.32 5.58
CA GLU A 206 0.03 10.14 6.41
C GLU A 206 0.27 8.86 5.60
N ALA A 207 0.95 7.89 6.19
CA ALA A 207 1.04 6.54 5.61
C ALA A 207 -0.28 5.80 5.88
N LEU A 208 -0.99 5.43 4.83
CA LEU A 208 -2.30 4.78 4.89
C LEU A 208 -2.25 3.37 4.28
N ASP A 209 -3.00 2.46 4.89
CA ASP A 209 -3.14 1.08 4.43
C ASP A 209 -4.40 0.87 3.59
N LEU A 210 -5.42 1.70 3.78
CA LEU A 210 -6.71 1.61 3.08
C LEU A 210 -7.44 2.95 3.10
N VAL A 211 -8.20 3.24 2.04
CA VAL A 211 -9.13 4.36 1.98
C VAL A 211 -10.55 3.83 1.74
N LEU A 212 -11.48 4.21 2.59
CA LEU A 212 -12.93 4.09 2.38
C LEU A 212 -13.43 5.43 1.86
N LEU A 213 -13.97 5.48 0.66
CA LEU A 213 -14.25 6.72 -0.07
C LEU A 213 -15.69 6.78 -0.54
N ASP A 214 -16.44 7.76 -0.04
CA ASP A 214 -17.79 8.02 -0.55
C ASP A 214 -17.72 8.55 -1.99
N LEU A 215 -18.61 8.03 -2.83
CA LEU A 215 -18.71 8.44 -4.22
C LEU A 215 -19.29 9.84 -4.36
N MET A 216 -20.34 10.14 -3.58
CA MET A 216 -21.13 11.37 -3.69
C MET A 216 -20.75 12.36 -2.60
N MET A 217 -19.87 13.29 -2.93
CA MET A 217 -19.43 14.36 -2.00
C MET A 217 -19.51 15.71 -2.70
N PRO A 218 -19.78 16.80 -1.97
CA PRO A 218 -19.77 18.14 -2.53
C PRO A 218 -18.34 18.57 -2.91
N GLY A 219 -18.21 19.35 -3.97
CA GLY A 219 -16.92 19.85 -4.45
C GLY A 219 -16.17 18.81 -5.29
N ILE A 220 -15.15 18.18 -4.73
CA ILE A 220 -14.39 17.10 -5.42
C ILE A 220 -15.10 15.78 -5.17
N SER A 221 -15.62 15.16 -6.25
CA SER A 221 -16.32 13.88 -6.14
C SER A 221 -15.38 12.74 -5.72
N GLY A 222 -15.93 11.67 -5.13
CA GLY A 222 -15.11 10.49 -4.80
C GLY A 222 -14.44 9.86 -6.03
N TYR A 223 -15.08 9.92 -7.19
CA TYR A 223 -14.47 9.47 -8.44
C TYR A 223 -13.21 10.27 -8.80
N ASP A 224 -13.27 11.60 -8.67
CA ASP A 224 -12.13 12.48 -8.97
C ASP A 224 -10.98 12.23 -7.97
N VAL A 225 -11.31 12.05 -6.68
CA VAL A 225 -10.33 11.68 -5.65
C VAL A 225 -9.66 10.35 -6.00
N LEU A 226 -10.44 9.31 -6.35
CA LEU A 226 -9.92 8.01 -6.80
C LEU A 226 -8.96 8.17 -7.98
N ALA A 227 -9.37 8.89 -9.02
CA ALA A 227 -8.56 9.12 -10.21
C ALA A 227 -7.23 9.82 -9.89
N LEU A 228 -7.25 10.79 -8.97
CA LEU A 228 -6.03 11.48 -8.51
C LEU A 228 -5.12 10.54 -7.69
N LEU A 229 -5.69 9.74 -6.79
CA LEU A 229 -4.93 8.76 -5.99
C LEU A 229 -4.23 7.73 -6.87
N LYS A 230 -4.93 7.19 -7.87
CA LYS A 230 -4.38 6.14 -8.75
C LYS A 230 -3.38 6.66 -9.79
N ARG A 231 -3.35 7.98 -10.05
CA ARG A 231 -2.35 8.63 -10.91
C ARG A 231 -1.03 8.97 -10.19
N ASP A 232 -1.07 9.22 -8.88
CA ASP A 232 0.13 9.57 -8.12
C ASP A 232 0.91 8.29 -7.74
N PRO A 233 2.19 8.15 -8.14
CA PRO A 233 3.02 6.99 -7.79
C PRO A 233 3.14 6.71 -6.30
N ARG A 234 2.90 7.70 -5.44
CA ARG A 234 3.01 7.56 -3.97
C ARG A 234 1.75 6.98 -3.33
N SER A 235 0.60 7.13 -3.98
CA SER A 235 -0.70 6.72 -3.44
C SER A 235 -1.42 5.68 -4.27
N ARG A 236 -1.01 5.43 -5.52
CA ARG A 236 -1.68 4.47 -6.43
C ARG A 236 -1.81 3.06 -5.86
N ASP A 237 -0.86 2.65 -5.00
CA ASP A 237 -0.81 1.32 -4.42
C ASP A 237 -1.63 1.20 -3.12
N ILE A 238 -2.21 2.31 -2.64
CA ILE A 238 -3.15 2.30 -1.52
C ILE A 238 -4.49 1.75 -2.05
N PRO A 239 -5.03 0.66 -1.46
CA PRO A 239 -6.33 0.15 -1.84
C PRO A 239 -7.43 1.15 -1.49
N VAL A 240 -8.40 1.28 -2.39
CA VAL A 240 -9.55 2.16 -2.24
C VAL A 240 -10.83 1.34 -2.37
N ILE A 241 -11.66 1.36 -1.33
CA ILE A 241 -13.00 0.81 -1.35
C ILE A 241 -13.98 1.96 -1.54
N MET A 242 -14.72 1.95 -2.64
CA MET A 242 -15.74 2.95 -2.90
C MET A 242 -17.00 2.67 -2.10
N ILE A 243 -17.61 3.72 -1.56
CA ILE A 243 -18.87 3.63 -0.84
C ILE A 243 -19.95 4.32 -1.71
N SER A 244 -21.05 3.63 -2.00
CA SER A 244 -22.13 4.20 -2.82
C SER A 244 -23.51 3.65 -2.47
N ALA A 245 -24.58 4.31 -2.93
CA ALA A 245 -25.92 3.77 -2.85
C ALA A 245 -26.11 2.67 -3.90
N LEU A 246 -26.91 1.63 -3.58
CA LEU A 246 -27.24 0.50 -4.48
C LEU A 246 -27.80 0.89 -5.86
N SER A 247 -28.33 2.11 -5.98
CA SER A 247 -28.95 2.62 -7.23
C SER A 247 -27.94 3.14 -8.26
N GLU A 248 -26.63 3.03 -8.03
CA GLU A 248 -25.58 3.65 -8.84
C GLU A 248 -24.65 2.62 -9.52
N LEU A 249 -25.22 1.53 -10.03
CA LEU A 249 -24.46 0.42 -10.65
C LEU A 249 -23.50 0.90 -11.76
N ASP A 250 -23.94 1.82 -12.62
CA ASP A 250 -23.08 2.38 -13.67
C ASP A 250 -21.89 3.16 -13.12
N SER A 251 -22.07 3.84 -11.98
CA SER A 251 -21.01 4.59 -11.31
C SER A 251 -20.01 3.63 -10.65
N ILE A 252 -20.47 2.50 -10.13
CA ILE A 252 -19.60 1.46 -9.54
C ILE A 252 -18.69 0.86 -10.61
N VAL A 253 -19.21 0.52 -11.78
CA VAL A 253 -18.43 -0.01 -12.91
C VAL A 253 -17.33 0.98 -13.29
N ARG A 254 -17.66 2.25 -13.44
CA ARG A 254 -16.67 3.31 -13.73
C ARG A 254 -15.59 3.43 -12.65
N CYS A 255 -15.95 3.28 -11.37
CA CYS A 255 -14.98 3.31 -10.28
C CYS A 255 -14.00 2.12 -10.34
N ILE A 256 -14.50 0.92 -10.66
CA ILE A 256 -13.65 -0.28 -10.83
C ILE A 256 -12.69 -0.08 -12.01
N GLU A 257 -13.20 0.43 -13.15
CA GLU A 257 -12.38 0.75 -14.33
C GLU A 257 -11.33 1.84 -14.01
N ALA A 258 -11.64 2.79 -13.12
CA ALA A 258 -10.71 3.82 -12.65
C ALA A 258 -9.70 3.30 -11.62
N GLY A 259 -9.77 2.02 -11.22
CA GLY A 259 -8.82 1.35 -10.35
C GLY A 259 -9.25 1.26 -8.88
N ALA A 260 -10.54 1.37 -8.56
CA ALA A 260 -11.03 1.01 -7.24
C ALA A 260 -10.81 -0.49 -6.98
N ASP A 261 -10.36 -0.83 -5.78
CA ASP A 261 -10.05 -2.21 -5.41
C ASP A 261 -11.32 -3.00 -5.04
N ASP A 262 -12.35 -2.30 -4.53
CA ASP A 262 -13.63 -2.88 -4.16
C ASP A 262 -14.71 -1.79 -3.98
N TYR A 263 -15.94 -2.20 -3.69
CA TYR A 263 -17.03 -1.29 -3.35
C TYR A 263 -17.87 -1.80 -2.18
N LEU A 264 -18.54 -0.88 -1.49
CA LEU A 264 -19.43 -1.16 -0.36
C LEU A 264 -20.75 -0.38 -0.55
N ALA A 265 -21.87 -1.09 -0.55
CA ALA A 265 -23.18 -0.47 -0.69
C ALA A 265 -23.66 0.15 0.63
N LYS A 266 -24.28 1.32 0.57
CA LYS A 266 -25.06 1.90 1.68
C LYS A 266 -26.49 1.34 1.65
N PRO A 267 -27.04 0.86 2.79
CA PRO A 267 -26.51 0.81 4.15
C PRO A 267 -25.45 -0.28 4.33
N PHE A 268 -24.47 -0.02 5.23
CA PHE A 268 -23.35 -0.93 5.45
C PHE A 268 -23.75 -2.13 6.28
N GLU A 269 -23.62 -3.32 5.75
CA GLU A 269 -23.69 -4.54 6.56
C GLU A 269 -22.35 -4.77 7.28
N PRO A 270 -22.34 -4.95 8.63
CA PRO A 270 -21.10 -5.10 9.40
C PRO A 270 -20.20 -6.24 8.94
N THR A 271 -20.80 -7.38 8.62
CA THR A 271 -20.09 -8.57 8.13
C THR A 271 -19.42 -8.31 6.79
N LEU A 272 -20.13 -7.64 5.88
CA LEU A 272 -19.62 -7.30 4.55
C LEU A 272 -18.50 -6.26 4.64
N LEU A 273 -18.64 -5.23 5.49
CA LEU A 273 -17.58 -4.24 5.76
C LEU A 273 -16.31 -4.94 6.24
N ARG A 274 -16.43 -5.83 7.24
CA ARG A 274 -15.28 -6.59 7.78
C ARG A 274 -14.60 -7.42 6.71
N ALA A 275 -15.37 -8.17 5.92
CA ALA A 275 -14.84 -9.03 4.87
C ALA A 275 -14.10 -8.24 3.77
N ARG A 276 -14.66 -7.11 3.30
CA ARG A 276 -14.06 -6.28 2.26
C ARG A 276 -12.80 -5.57 2.74
N VAL A 277 -12.85 -4.96 3.93
CA VAL A 277 -11.70 -4.30 4.55
C VAL A 277 -10.59 -5.33 4.80
N GLY A 278 -10.91 -6.48 5.39
CA GLY A 278 -9.95 -7.55 5.66
C GLY A 278 -9.26 -8.04 4.38
N SER A 279 -10.02 -8.36 3.34
CA SER A 279 -9.47 -8.81 2.05
C SER A 279 -8.56 -7.77 1.39
N SER A 280 -8.95 -6.49 1.42
CA SER A 280 -8.16 -5.41 0.81
C SER A 280 -6.86 -5.16 1.59
N LEU A 281 -6.90 -5.21 2.92
CA LEU A 281 -5.72 -5.07 3.77
C LEU A 281 -4.77 -6.27 3.63
N GLU A 282 -5.30 -7.49 3.53
CA GLU A 282 -4.48 -8.68 3.32
C GLU A 282 -3.70 -8.61 1.99
N LYS A 283 -4.38 -8.21 0.90
CA LYS A 283 -3.74 -7.99 -0.41
C LYS A 283 -2.65 -6.91 -0.32
N LYS A 284 -2.90 -5.82 0.39
CA LYS A 284 -1.92 -4.75 0.61
C LYS A 284 -0.70 -5.27 1.36
N HIS A 285 -0.91 -5.96 2.49
CA HIS A 285 0.17 -6.52 3.29
C HIS A 285 0.98 -7.60 2.55
N MET A 286 0.35 -8.39 1.68
CA MET A 286 1.08 -9.34 0.84
C MET A 286 1.98 -8.62 -0.17
N ARG A 287 1.47 -7.59 -0.86
CA ARG A 287 2.28 -6.78 -1.78
C ARG A 287 3.44 -6.09 -1.08
N ASP A 288 3.22 -5.51 0.09
CA ASP A 288 4.27 -4.83 0.85
C ASP A 288 5.39 -5.81 1.24
N ARG A 289 5.05 -7.02 1.71
CA ARG A 289 6.03 -8.07 2.02
C ARG A 289 6.80 -8.53 0.77
N GLU A 290 6.11 -8.67 -0.36
CA GLU A 290 6.77 -9.03 -1.62
C GLU A 290 7.80 -7.97 -2.01
N TRP A 291 7.45 -6.69 -1.92
CA TRP A 291 8.35 -5.57 -2.18
C TRP A 291 9.55 -5.56 -1.22
N GLU A 292 9.31 -5.75 0.08
CA GLU A 292 10.39 -5.84 1.09
C GLU A 292 11.34 -7.00 0.78
N MET A 293 10.79 -8.16 0.40
CA MET A 293 11.60 -9.33 0.07
C MET A 293 12.43 -9.13 -1.21
N VAL A 294 11.86 -8.53 -2.25
CA VAL A 294 12.57 -8.21 -3.49
C VAL A 294 13.70 -7.23 -3.24
N GLU A 295 13.46 -6.19 -2.44
CA GLU A 295 14.50 -5.21 -2.12
C GLU A 295 15.60 -5.81 -1.23
N ALA A 296 15.24 -6.64 -0.27
CA ALA A 296 16.23 -7.38 0.55
C ALA A 296 17.12 -8.31 -0.31
N LEU A 297 16.52 -9.04 -1.25
CA LEU A 297 17.25 -9.88 -2.19
C LEU A 297 18.17 -9.07 -3.10
N ARG A 298 17.72 -7.89 -3.54
CA ARG A 298 18.55 -6.99 -4.34
C ARG A 298 19.78 -6.51 -3.58
N VAL A 299 19.61 -6.04 -2.36
CA VAL A 299 20.70 -5.59 -1.49
C VAL A 299 21.69 -6.74 -1.23
N GLU A 300 21.20 -7.95 -0.96
CA GLU A 300 22.07 -9.11 -0.72
C GLU A 300 22.82 -9.53 -2.00
N LYS A 301 22.17 -9.49 -3.15
CA LYS A 301 22.81 -9.73 -4.45
C LYS A 301 23.94 -8.74 -4.71
N ASP A 302 23.65 -7.42 -4.55
CA ASP A 302 24.64 -6.36 -4.77
C ASP A 302 25.84 -6.54 -3.82
N ARG A 303 25.58 -6.90 -2.57
CA ARG A 303 26.63 -7.20 -1.59
C ARG A 303 27.47 -8.40 -2.00
N SER A 304 26.83 -9.49 -2.47
CA SER A 304 27.53 -10.68 -2.95
C SER A 304 28.40 -10.38 -4.17
N GLU A 305 27.90 -9.60 -5.12
CA GLU A 305 28.68 -9.16 -6.29
C GLU A 305 29.90 -8.32 -5.88
N GLN A 306 29.74 -7.39 -4.93
CA GLN A 306 30.86 -6.61 -4.43
C GLN A 306 31.93 -7.47 -3.77
N LEU A 307 31.54 -8.47 -2.98
CA LEU A 307 32.49 -9.40 -2.38
C LEU A 307 33.26 -10.20 -3.44
N LEU A 308 32.60 -10.65 -4.49
CA LEU A 308 33.23 -11.34 -5.62
C LEU A 308 34.21 -10.43 -6.38
N LEU A 309 33.86 -9.17 -6.59
CA LEU A 309 34.70 -8.17 -7.27
C LEU A 309 35.97 -7.82 -6.47
N ASN A 310 35.97 -8.04 -5.15
CA ASN A 310 37.18 -7.88 -4.33
C ASN A 310 38.21 -9.01 -4.57
N ILE A 311 37.79 -10.13 -5.10
CA ILE A 311 38.62 -11.33 -5.27
C ILE A 311 38.92 -11.60 -6.74
N LEU A 312 37.94 -11.34 -7.64
CA LEU A 312 37.99 -11.66 -9.07
C LEU A 312 37.81 -10.42 -9.94
N PRO A 313 38.50 -10.33 -11.07
CA PRO A 313 38.25 -9.29 -12.07
C PRO A 313 36.81 -9.30 -12.56
N LYS A 314 36.26 -8.12 -12.87
CA LYS A 314 34.87 -7.93 -13.29
C LYS A 314 34.48 -8.82 -14.49
N ALA A 315 35.38 -8.98 -15.44
CA ALA A 315 35.14 -9.85 -16.62
C ALA A 315 34.90 -11.31 -16.21
N ILE A 316 35.64 -11.80 -15.22
CA ILE A 316 35.49 -13.17 -14.71
C ILE A 316 34.17 -13.32 -13.93
N VAL A 317 33.84 -12.35 -13.06
CA VAL A 317 32.55 -12.35 -12.32
C VAL A 317 31.37 -12.34 -13.29
N THR A 318 31.46 -11.61 -14.38
CA THR A 318 30.40 -11.56 -15.40
C THR A 318 30.20 -12.94 -16.05
N ARG A 319 31.27 -13.63 -16.43
CA ARG A 319 31.22 -14.98 -17.05
C ARG A 319 30.69 -16.04 -16.08
N LEU A 320 31.11 -15.98 -14.80
CA LEU A 320 30.58 -16.84 -13.74
C LEU A 320 29.07 -16.65 -13.55
N ASN A 321 28.58 -15.40 -13.57
CA ASN A 321 27.16 -15.09 -13.48
C ASN A 321 26.35 -15.60 -14.70
N TYR A 322 26.97 -15.75 -15.86
CA TYR A 322 26.40 -16.40 -17.04
C TYR A 322 26.46 -17.94 -17.01
N GLY A 323 26.99 -18.52 -15.92
CA GLY A 323 27.04 -19.98 -15.72
C GLY A 323 28.25 -20.67 -16.32
N GLU A 324 29.31 -19.95 -16.71
CA GLU A 324 30.56 -20.57 -17.07
C GLU A 324 31.24 -21.16 -15.81
N ILE A 325 31.45 -22.48 -15.81
CA ILE A 325 32.04 -23.19 -14.65
C ILE A 325 33.57 -23.24 -14.75
N ILE A 326 34.10 -23.27 -15.97
CA ILE A 326 35.54 -23.31 -16.24
C ILE A 326 35.88 -22.13 -17.13
N ILE A 327 36.70 -21.22 -16.63
CA ILE A 327 37.18 -20.04 -17.36
C ILE A 327 38.67 -20.23 -17.59
N ALA A 328 39.07 -20.54 -18.84
CA ALA A 328 40.45 -20.70 -19.24
C ALA A 328 40.67 -20.07 -20.61
N ASP A 329 41.33 -18.93 -20.64
CA ASP A 329 41.61 -18.19 -21.87
C ASP A 329 43.13 -18.17 -22.15
N GLN A 330 43.51 -18.44 -23.38
CA GLN A 330 44.89 -18.29 -23.82
C GLN A 330 45.09 -16.88 -24.37
N LEU A 331 46.04 -16.13 -23.82
CA LEU A 331 46.37 -14.79 -24.26
C LEU A 331 47.83 -14.74 -24.74
N SER A 332 48.01 -14.18 -25.94
CA SER A 332 49.32 -14.23 -26.62
C SER A 332 50.32 -13.16 -26.13
N ASP A 333 49.84 -11.97 -25.76
CA ASP A 333 50.71 -10.82 -25.49
C ASP A 333 50.29 -10.15 -24.18
N VAL A 334 50.89 -10.55 -23.09
CA VAL A 334 50.59 -10.04 -21.72
C VAL A 334 51.91 -9.66 -21.04
N THR A 335 51.90 -8.55 -20.32
CA THR A 335 53.00 -8.17 -19.44
C THR A 335 52.54 -8.26 -17.99
N VAL A 336 53.21 -9.02 -17.18
CA VAL A 336 52.88 -9.21 -15.75
C VAL A 336 53.90 -8.47 -14.90
N LEU A 337 53.42 -7.80 -13.85
CA LEU A 337 54.24 -7.12 -12.85
C LEU A 337 53.98 -7.72 -11.47
N PHE A 338 55.06 -7.99 -10.78
CA PHE A 338 55.09 -8.31 -9.36
C PHE A 338 55.83 -7.20 -8.60
N ALA A 339 55.17 -6.63 -7.64
CA ALA A 339 55.74 -5.64 -6.73
C ALA A 339 55.72 -6.20 -5.30
N ASP A 340 56.81 -6.05 -4.56
CA ASP A 340 57.00 -6.62 -3.22
C ASP A 340 57.71 -5.62 -2.31
N LEU A 341 57.29 -5.50 -1.05
CA LEU A 341 57.93 -4.59 -0.09
C LEU A 341 59.18 -5.22 0.49
N ILE A 342 60.33 -4.50 0.36
CA ILE A 342 61.60 -4.97 0.89
C ILE A 342 61.56 -4.86 2.43
N ASP A 343 62.10 -5.86 3.11
CA ASP A 343 62.17 -5.95 4.57
C ASP A 343 60.82 -5.82 5.30
N PHE A 344 59.72 -6.25 4.66
CA PHE A 344 58.37 -6.21 5.22
C PHE A 344 58.29 -6.92 6.60
N THR A 345 58.95 -8.05 6.76
CA THR A 345 59.02 -8.77 8.05
C THR A 345 59.58 -7.90 9.16
N ARG A 346 60.58 -7.08 8.88
CA ARG A 346 61.16 -6.13 9.84
C ARG A 346 60.20 -4.98 10.13
N LEU A 347 59.53 -4.44 9.10
CA LEU A 347 58.52 -3.41 9.27
C LEU A 347 57.34 -3.90 10.14
N SER A 348 56.86 -5.12 9.86
CA SER A 348 55.73 -5.72 10.60
C SER A 348 56.03 -5.96 12.08
N SER A 349 57.29 -6.14 12.45
CA SER A 349 57.70 -6.31 13.86
C SER A 349 57.71 -4.98 14.65
N HIS A 350 57.67 -3.82 13.98
CA HIS A 350 57.75 -2.49 14.61
C HIS A 350 56.40 -1.75 14.62
N LEU A 351 55.41 -2.23 13.90
CA LEU A 351 54.05 -1.64 13.80
C LEU A 351 53.01 -2.48 14.52
N SER A 352 51.98 -1.83 15.05
CA SER A 352 50.79 -2.58 15.48
C SER A 352 50.09 -3.22 14.27
N ALA A 353 49.40 -4.35 14.49
CA ALA A 353 48.64 -5.01 13.41
C ALA A 353 47.64 -4.06 12.71
N ARG A 354 47.05 -3.14 13.48
CA ARG A 354 46.10 -2.14 12.94
C ARG A 354 46.82 -1.12 12.05
N ASP A 355 47.98 -0.63 12.44
CA ASP A 355 48.73 0.36 11.68
C ASP A 355 49.35 -0.26 10.43
N LEU A 356 49.79 -1.51 10.52
CA LEU A 356 50.27 -2.27 9.37
C LEU A 356 49.19 -2.47 8.33
N VAL A 357 48.00 -2.90 8.73
CA VAL A 357 46.86 -3.07 7.83
C VAL A 357 46.46 -1.72 7.22
N ARG A 358 46.44 -0.64 8.00
CA ARG A 358 46.13 0.71 7.50
C ARG A 358 47.15 1.17 6.46
N LEU A 359 48.40 0.95 6.70
CA LEU A 359 49.48 1.30 5.78
C LEU A 359 49.35 0.55 4.44
N LEU A 360 49.21 -0.78 4.50
CA LEU A 360 49.07 -1.62 3.32
C LEU A 360 47.80 -1.28 2.57
N SER A 361 46.67 -1.08 3.27
CA SER A 361 45.39 -0.70 2.63
C SER A 361 45.49 0.64 1.92
N GLY A 362 46.14 1.64 2.53
CA GLY A 362 46.34 2.94 1.90
C GLY A 362 47.22 2.84 0.65
N LEU A 363 48.33 2.11 0.74
CA LEU A 363 49.27 1.91 -0.37
C LEU A 363 48.63 1.14 -1.53
N PHE A 364 47.95 0.03 -1.23
CA PHE A 364 47.27 -0.79 -2.25
C PHE A 364 46.08 -0.07 -2.88
N SER A 365 45.34 0.76 -2.12
CA SER A 365 44.28 1.59 -2.69
C SER A 365 44.81 2.63 -3.69
N GLU A 366 46.00 3.19 -3.40
CA GLU A 366 46.66 4.08 -4.36
C GLU A 366 47.15 3.32 -5.61
N PHE A 367 47.64 2.10 -5.45
CA PHE A 367 47.99 1.23 -6.58
C PHE A 367 46.75 0.84 -7.41
N ASP A 368 45.64 0.55 -6.76
CA ASP A 368 44.36 0.24 -7.44
C ASP A 368 43.89 1.45 -8.28
N ARG A 369 44.02 2.68 -7.77
CA ARG A 369 43.70 3.92 -8.50
C ARG A 369 44.62 4.10 -9.71
N LEU A 370 45.92 3.93 -9.53
CA LEU A 370 46.92 4.04 -10.61
C LEU A 370 46.70 2.96 -11.69
N ALA A 371 46.37 1.73 -11.28
CA ALA A 371 46.08 0.65 -12.21
C ALA A 371 44.88 0.99 -13.11
N LEU A 372 43.81 1.58 -12.53
CA LEU A 372 42.65 2.04 -13.27
C LEU A 372 42.98 3.17 -14.24
N GLU A 373 43.80 4.14 -13.81
CA GLU A 373 44.21 5.29 -14.66
C GLU A 373 45.06 4.86 -15.87
N LEU A 374 45.97 3.90 -15.64
CA LEU A 374 46.84 3.40 -16.70
C LEU A 374 46.28 2.25 -17.51
N GLY A 375 45.07 1.77 -17.14
CA GLY A 375 44.37 0.70 -17.84
C GLY A 375 45.10 -0.65 -17.75
N VAL A 376 45.66 -0.96 -16.60
CA VAL A 376 46.23 -2.27 -16.27
C VAL A 376 45.38 -2.97 -15.25
N GLU A 377 45.28 -4.32 -15.36
CA GLU A 377 44.41 -5.11 -14.52
C GLU A 377 45.10 -5.61 -13.26
N LYS A 378 44.52 -5.32 -12.09
CA LYS A 378 44.92 -5.93 -10.84
C LYS A 378 44.55 -7.40 -10.81
N ILE A 379 45.50 -8.29 -10.59
CA ILE A 379 45.26 -9.72 -10.49
C ILE A 379 44.92 -10.11 -9.05
N LYS A 380 45.86 -9.85 -8.11
CA LYS A 380 45.66 -10.11 -6.68
C LYS A 380 46.75 -9.46 -5.83
N THR A 381 46.50 -9.42 -4.55
CA THR A 381 47.54 -9.18 -3.52
C THR A 381 47.88 -10.46 -2.78
N VAL A 382 49.13 -10.70 -2.48
CA VAL A 382 49.59 -11.87 -1.74
C VAL A 382 50.49 -11.38 -0.61
N GLY A 383 49.92 -11.22 0.59
CA GLY A 383 50.62 -10.62 1.72
C GLY A 383 50.99 -9.15 1.45
N ASP A 384 52.26 -8.83 1.35
CA ASP A 384 52.81 -7.53 1.00
C ASP A 384 53.14 -7.36 -0.50
N ALA A 385 52.88 -8.39 -1.28
CA ALA A 385 53.11 -8.36 -2.72
C ALA A 385 51.84 -7.96 -3.48
N TYR A 386 52.02 -7.16 -4.54
CA TYR A 386 50.99 -6.70 -5.45
C TYR A 386 51.23 -7.24 -6.87
N MET A 387 50.26 -7.92 -7.46
CA MET A 387 50.36 -8.50 -8.79
C MET A 387 49.35 -7.82 -9.72
N LEU A 388 49.82 -7.38 -10.88
CA LEU A 388 49.00 -6.82 -11.94
C LEU A 388 49.46 -7.30 -13.34
N ALA A 389 48.61 -7.11 -14.35
CA ALA A 389 48.96 -7.41 -15.71
C ALA A 389 48.44 -6.36 -16.69
N GLY A 390 49.19 -6.11 -17.73
CA GLY A 390 48.73 -5.32 -18.91
C GLY A 390 48.42 -6.26 -20.07
N GLY A 391 47.40 -5.93 -20.83
CA GLY A 391 46.85 -6.79 -21.92
C GLY A 391 45.71 -7.70 -21.43
N LEU A 392 45.16 -7.47 -20.25
CA LEU A 392 44.03 -8.13 -19.61
C LEU A 392 42.95 -7.12 -19.21
N PRO A 393 41.66 -7.47 -19.15
CA PRO A 393 41.04 -8.65 -19.79
C PRO A 393 40.96 -8.53 -21.30
N GLU A 394 41.23 -7.34 -21.85
CA GLU A 394 41.25 -7.05 -23.27
C GLU A 394 42.68 -6.87 -23.77
N PRO A 395 43.05 -7.48 -24.91
CA PRO A 395 44.36 -7.29 -25.51
C PRO A 395 44.62 -5.81 -25.85
N ARG A 396 45.82 -5.31 -25.52
CA ARG A 396 46.26 -3.95 -25.88
C ARG A 396 47.72 -3.98 -26.40
N PRO A 397 48.01 -3.26 -27.47
CA PRO A 397 49.35 -3.30 -28.11
C PRO A 397 50.46 -2.68 -27.24
N ASP A 398 50.10 -1.71 -26.37
CA ASP A 398 51.03 -0.99 -25.51
C ASP A 398 51.11 -1.53 -24.08
N HIS A 399 50.69 -2.80 -23.87
CA HIS A 399 50.64 -3.44 -22.57
C HIS A 399 51.99 -3.35 -21.78
N ALA A 400 53.12 -3.49 -22.49
CA ALA A 400 54.42 -3.40 -21.84
C ALA A 400 54.77 -1.97 -21.37
N HIS A 401 54.38 -0.94 -22.16
CA HIS A 401 54.59 0.45 -21.78
C HIS A 401 53.71 0.84 -20.59
N ALA A 402 52.44 0.47 -20.63
CA ALA A 402 51.51 0.76 -19.53
C ALA A 402 51.94 0.12 -18.20
N VAL A 403 52.45 -1.11 -18.25
CA VAL A 403 53.03 -1.78 -17.07
C VAL A 403 54.32 -1.12 -16.56
N ALA A 404 55.18 -0.64 -17.50
CA ALA A 404 56.38 0.12 -17.12
C ALA A 404 56.02 1.47 -16.46
N ASP A 405 55.06 2.22 -17.03
CA ASP A 405 54.56 3.46 -16.45
C ASP A 405 53.93 3.21 -15.06
N MET A 406 53.17 2.13 -14.90
CA MET A 406 52.63 1.70 -13.61
C MET A 406 53.75 1.42 -12.59
N ALA A 407 54.80 0.73 -12.98
CA ALA A 407 55.93 0.47 -12.12
C ALA A 407 56.59 1.77 -11.61
N LEU A 408 56.80 2.75 -12.47
CA LEU A 408 57.33 4.05 -12.11
C LEU A 408 56.39 4.81 -11.16
N ALA A 409 55.07 4.80 -11.48
CA ALA A 409 54.06 5.42 -10.62
C ALA A 409 53.97 4.77 -9.23
N MET A 410 54.09 3.44 -9.13
CA MET A 410 54.13 2.72 -7.86
C MET A 410 55.37 3.13 -7.03
N ILE A 411 56.55 3.27 -7.62
CA ILE A 411 57.76 3.73 -6.93
C ILE A 411 57.54 5.14 -6.36
N GLU A 412 56.96 6.05 -7.12
CA GLU A 412 56.63 7.40 -6.66
C GLU A 412 55.56 7.40 -5.55
N ALA A 413 54.56 6.52 -5.62
CA ALA A 413 53.58 6.34 -4.55
C ALA A 413 54.20 5.87 -3.23
N VAL A 414 55.14 4.91 -3.29
CA VAL A 414 55.88 4.46 -2.12
C VAL A 414 56.76 5.56 -1.54
N LYS A 415 57.44 6.36 -2.37
CA LYS A 415 58.21 7.52 -1.91
C LYS A 415 57.33 8.54 -1.17
N ARG A 416 56.13 8.80 -1.66
CA ARG A 416 55.16 9.69 -0.99
C ARG A 416 54.70 9.11 0.34
N ALA A 417 54.39 7.82 0.38
CA ALA A 417 54.00 7.14 1.62
C ALA A 417 55.11 7.15 2.71
N ASN A 418 56.39 7.26 2.33
CA ASN A 418 57.49 7.36 3.26
C ASN A 418 57.52 8.63 4.11
N CYS A 419 56.75 9.67 3.77
CA CYS A 419 56.66 10.88 4.59
C CYS A 419 56.00 10.62 5.96
N ASP A 420 55.20 9.57 6.08
CA ASP A 420 54.33 9.28 7.22
C ASP A 420 54.77 8.04 8.03
N VAL A 421 55.89 7.37 7.68
CA VAL A 421 56.31 6.12 8.33
C VAL A 421 57.68 6.26 8.98
N PRO A 422 57.90 5.66 10.19
CA PRO A 422 59.16 5.74 10.92
C PRO A 422 60.31 4.95 10.26
N ILE A 423 60.00 3.99 9.40
CA ILE A 423 60.96 3.17 8.66
C ILE A 423 60.65 3.34 7.18
N PRO A 424 61.60 3.79 6.34
CA PRO A 424 61.37 4.03 4.94
C PRO A 424 61.03 2.73 4.21
N LEU A 425 59.87 2.74 3.51
CA LEU A 425 59.44 1.67 2.64
C LEU A 425 60.30 1.64 1.37
N GLN A 426 60.73 0.45 1.01
CA GLN A 426 61.37 0.20 -0.29
C GLN A 426 60.60 -0.90 -1.01
N MET A 427 60.55 -0.81 -2.33
CA MET A 427 59.79 -1.77 -3.16
C MET A 427 60.71 -2.38 -4.22
N ARG A 428 60.54 -3.66 -4.45
CA ARG A 428 61.13 -4.40 -5.55
C ARG A 428 60.07 -4.71 -6.57
N ILE A 429 60.36 -4.44 -7.83
CA ILE A 429 59.43 -4.69 -8.93
C ILE A 429 60.11 -5.62 -9.95
N GLY A 430 59.41 -6.67 -10.32
CA GLY A 430 59.74 -7.56 -11.41
C GLY A 430 58.68 -7.45 -12.52
N ILE A 431 59.17 -7.29 -13.76
CA ILE A 431 58.28 -7.25 -14.93
C ILE A 431 58.69 -8.37 -15.88
N ILE A 432 57.73 -9.12 -16.36
CA ILE A 432 57.91 -10.18 -17.33
C ILE A 432 56.90 -10.10 -18.45
N GLN A 433 57.34 -10.18 -19.67
CA GLN A 433 56.45 -10.37 -20.82
C GLN A 433 56.36 -11.86 -21.11
N ALA A 434 55.14 -12.39 -21.18
CA ALA A 434 54.94 -13.81 -21.35
C ALA A 434 53.64 -14.10 -22.13
N THR A 435 53.57 -15.23 -22.75
CA THR A 435 52.32 -15.83 -23.17
C THR A 435 51.67 -16.41 -21.91
N TRP A 436 50.53 -15.88 -21.52
CA TRP A 436 49.87 -16.23 -20.24
C TRP A 436 48.84 -17.36 -20.46
N TRP A 437 48.88 -18.36 -19.56
CA TRP A 437 47.86 -19.41 -19.42
C TRP A 437 47.29 -19.30 -18.00
N PRO A 438 46.16 -18.64 -17.76
CA PRO A 438 45.50 -18.73 -16.49
C PRO A 438 44.75 -20.06 -16.41
N GLU A 439 45.28 -21.01 -15.64
CA GLU A 439 44.51 -22.13 -15.09
C GLU A 439 43.87 -21.61 -13.79
N LEU A 440 42.52 -21.51 -13.80
CA LEU A 440 41.70 -21.30 -12.65
C LEU A 440 40.88 -22.53 -12.32
#